data_3a3cee4e5fb535974bc51d4434a4260f
#
_entry.id   3a3cee4e5fb535974bc51d4434a4260f
#
_cell.length_a   1.000
_cell.length_b   1.000
_cell.length_c   1.000
_cell.angle_alpha   90.00
_cell.angle_beta   90.00
_cell.angle_gamma   90.00
#
_symmetry.space_group_name_H-M   'P 1'
#
loop_
_entity.id
_entity.type
_entity.pdbx_description
1 polymer ?
#
loop_
_entity_poly.entity_id
_entity_poly.type
_entity_poly.pdbx_seq_one_letter_code
_entity_poly.pdbx_strand_id
1 'polypeptide(L)'
;MQPINSEYWSKLIDKFKIFSIYTIALFYISAGVTHFKNYDFFEAIVPPVLVFKSEIVYVSGVIEIVLGLLLCFKKTRHKAAWGIVLLLIIVFPANLYLYFSDVPQEALGISINQAFNRLPFQIPLLIIAYWHSIEKSSKKFSILCTFLFILTVIYFLSI
;
A
#
# COMPACT_ATOMS: atom_id res chain seq x y z
N MET A 1 6.98 11.41 39.89
CA MET A 1 7.00 11.02 38.45
C MET A 1 6.91 12.30 37.65
N GLN A 2 7.97 12.70 36.95
CA GLN A 2 7.88 13.82 36.01
C GLN A 2 6.95 13.42 34.86
N PRO A 3 6.03 14.29 34.40
CA PRO A 3 5.21 13.99 33.23
C PRO A 3 6.12 13.77 32.02
N ILE A 4 6.02 12.59 31.41
CA ILE A 4 6.77 12.26 30.21
C ILE A 4 6.51 13.36 29.19
N ASN A 5 7.56 14.10 28.85
CA ASN A 5 7.52 15.38 28.16
C ASN A 5 6.83 15.22 26.77
N SER A 6 5.89 16.11 26.45
CA SER A 6 5.16 16.11 25.16
C SER A 6 6.11 16.14 23.95
N GLU A 7 7.29 16.68 24.11
CA GLU A 7 8.37 16.72 23.12
C GLU A 7 8.98 15.33 22.87
N TYR A 8 9.14 14.49 23.89
CA TYR A 8 9.62 13.12 23.74
C TYR A 8 8.68 12.29 22.84
N TRP A 9 7.37 12.36 23.09
CA TRP A 9 6.39 11.67 22.28
C TRP A 9 6.33 12.17 20.83
N SER A 10 6.48 13.47 20.60
CA SER A 10 6.55 14.03 19.25
C SER A 10 7.73 13.46 18.48
N LYS A 11 8.93 13.48 19.08
CA LYS A 11 10.14 12.92 18.46
C LYS A 11 10.04 11.42 18.15
N LEU A 12 9.38 10.66 19.05
CA LEU A 12 9.17 9.23 18.83
C LEU A 12 8.22 8.97 17.65
N ILE A 13 7.12 9.70 17.56
CA ILE A 13 6.16 9.62 16.45
C ILE A 13 6.83 9.98 15.12
N ASP A 14 7.67 11.01 15.09
CA ASP A 14 8.36 11.44 13.88
C ASP A 14 9.35 10.36 13.40
N LYS A 15 10.10 9.74 14.32
CA LYS A 15 10.98 8.60 14.01
C LYS A 15 10.18 7.40 13.47
N PHE A 16 9.05 7.10 14.09
CA PHE A 16 8.19 6.01 13.64
C PHE A 16 7.60 6.29 12.25
N LYS A 17 7.21 7.53 11.96
CA LYS A 17 6.76 7.94 10.63
C LYS A 17 7.85 7.70 9.58
N ILE A 18 9.09 8.07 9.88
CA ILE A 18 10.22 7.81 8.98
C ILE A 18 10.41 6.31 8.75
N PHE A 19 10.36 5.50 9.80
CA PHE A 19 10.42 4.04 9.71
C PHE A 19 9.29 3.50 8.81
N SER A 20 8.04 3.93 9.02
CA SER A 20 6.90 3.49 8.22
C SER A 20 7.02 3.89 6.75
N ILE A 21 7.60 5.06 6.43
CA ILE A 21 7.87 5.50 5.07
C ILE A 21 8.80 4.51 4.34
N TYR A 22 9.93 4.14 4.96
CA TYR A 22 10.87 3.21 4.35
C TYR A 22 10.30 1.79 4.24
N THR A 23 9.51 1.36 5.21
CA THR A 23 8.83 0.05 5.15
C THR A 23 7.82 0.01 4.01
N ILE A 24 6.99 1.03 3.84
CA ILE A 24 6.04 1.12 2.72
C ILE A 24 6.79 1.26 1.38
N ALA A 25 7.88 2.01 1.32
CA ALA A 25 8.71 2.10 0.12
C ALA A 25 9.23 0.72 -0.31
N LEU A 26 9.78 -0.05 0.62
CA LEU A 26 10.25 -1.41 0.37
C LEU A 26 9.10 -2.33 -0.07
N PHE A 27 7.94 -2.22 0.58
CA PHE A 27 6.75 -2.98 0.20
C PHE A 27 6.35 -2.72 -1.25
N TYR A 28 6.25 -1.45 -1.69
CA TYR A 28 5.90 -1.11 -3.08
C TYR A 28 6.96 -1.55 -4.08
N ILE A 29 8.25 -1.40 -3.75
CA ILE A 29 9.33 -1.90 -4.62
C ILE A 29 9.21 -3.43 -4.76
N SER A 30 9.01 -4.15 -3.66
CA SER A 30 8.87 -5.60 -3.68
C SER A 30 7.61 -6.02 -4.45
N ALA A 31 6.47 -5.38 -4.22
CA ALA A 31 5.23 -5.64 -4.94
C ALA A 31 5.41 -5.41 -6.44
N GLY A 32 6.02 -4.29 -6.85
CA GLY A 32 6.29 -4.03 -8.27
C GLY A 32 7.22 -5.06 -8.91
N VAL A 33 8.23 -5.54 -8.19
CA VAL A 33 9.09 -6.63 -8.67
C VAL A 33 8.30 -7.94 -8.84
N THR A 34 7.32 -8.22 -7.97
CA THR A 34 6.51 -9.44 -8.10
C THR A 34 5.59 -9.43 -9.32
N HIS A 35 5.22 -8.27 -9.89
CA HIS A 35 4.51 -8.17 -11.16
C HIS A 35 5.27 -8.82 -12.32
N PHE A 36 6.60 -8.77 -12.28
CA PHE A 36 7.46 -9.39 -13.28
C PHE A 36 7.75 -10.86 -13.00
N LYS A 37 7.77 -11.27 -11.73
CA LYS A 37 8.05 -12.65 -11.33
C LYS A 37 6.83 -13.56 -11.37
N ASN A 38 5.68 -13.03 -10.98
CA ASN A 38 4.42 -13.75 -10.84
C ASN A 38 3.36 -13.12 -11.79
N TYR A 39 3.76 -12.93 -13.06
CA TYR A 39 2.94 -12.27 -14.07
C TYR A 39 1.52 -12.84 -14.15
N ASP A 40 1.38 -14.16 -14.21
CA ASP A 40 0.09 -14.87 -14.36
C ASP A 40 -0.89 -14.52 -13.22
N PHE A 41 -0.35 -14.34 -11.99
CA PHE A 41 -1.15 -13.91 -10.84
C PHE A 41 -1.78 -12.54 -11.08
N PHE A 42 -0.97 -11.58 -11.52
CA PHE A 42 -1.46 -10.21 -11.71
C PHE A 42 -2.36 -10.09 -12.95
N GLU A 43 -2.08 -10.85 -14.01
CA GLU A 43 -2.94 -10.89 -15.20
C GLU A 43 -4.33 -11.45 -14.89
N ALA A 44 -4.41 -12.50 -14.06
CA ALA A 44 -5.67 -13.14 -13.69
C ALA A 44 -6.63 -12.19 -12.95
N ILE A 45 -6.10 -11.21 -12.19
CA ILE A 45 -6.92 -10.22 -11.46
C ILE A 45 -7.26 -8.98 -12.28
N VAL A 46 -6.73 -8.82 -13.50
CA VAL A 46 -7.14 -7.71 -14.38
C VAL A 46 -8.55 -7.99 -14.92
N PRO A 47 -9.54 -7.10 -14.69
CA PRO A 47 -10.89 -7.29 -15.17
C PRO A 47 -10.93 -7.54 -16.69
N PRO A 48 -11.80 -8.46 -17.20
CA PRO A 48 -11.82 -8.84 -18.61
C PRO A 48 -12.26 -7.72 -19.56
N VAL A 49 -12.88 -6.67 -19.04
CA VAL A 49 -13.25 -5.47 -19.80
C VAL A 49 -12.00 -4.67 -20.25
N LEU A 50 -10.86 -4.87 -19.60
CA LEU A 50 -9.61 -4.22 -19.96
C LEU A 50 -8.85 -5.04 -21.00
N VAL A 51 -8.61 -4.45 -22.16
CA VAL A 51 -8.07 -5.15 -23.35
C VAL A 51 -6.57 -5.39 -23.25
N PHE A 52 -5.81 -4.46 -22.65
CA PHE A 52 -4.33 -4.49 -22.58
C PHE A 52 -3.85 -5.03 -21.22
N LYS A 53 -4.18 -6.29 -20.90
CA LYS A 53 -3.88 -6.87 -19.60
C LYS A 53 -2.38 -6.93 -19.30
N SER A 54 -1.59 -7.38 -20.27
CA SER A 54 -0.14 -7.50 -20.14
C SER A 54 0.53 -6.16 -19.87
N GLU A 55 0.15 -5.14 -20.63
CA GLU A 55 0.68 -3.79 -20.48
C GLU A 55 0.29 -3.20 -19.12
N ILE A 56 -0.95 -3.42 -18.68
CA ILE A 56 -1.42 -2.97 -17.37
C ILE A 56 -0.57 -3.59 -16.25
N VAL A 57 -0.31 -4.89 -16.30
CA VAL A 57 0.52 -5.59 -15.31
C VAL A 57 1.94 -5.03 -15.27
N TYR A 58 2.60 -4.90 -16.42
CA TYR A 58 3.98 -4.40 -16.45
C TYR A 58 4.07 -2.92 -16.09
N VAL A 59 3.16 -2.08 -16.57
CA VAL A 59 3.13 -0.64 -16.27
C VAL A 59 2.86 -0.40 -14.80
N SER A 60 1.91 -1.13 -14.19
CA SER A 60 1.65 -1.01 -12.75
C SER A 60 2.85 -1.42 -11.91
N GLY A 61 3.53 -2.53 -12.26
CA GLY A 61 4.75 -2.96 -11.59
C GLY A 61 5.88 -1.91 -11.66
N VAL A 62 6.09 -1.31 -12.84
CA VAL A 62 7.07 -0.20 -12.98
C VAL A 62 6.67 1.00 -12.14
N ILE A 63 5.40 1.40 -12.15
CA ILE A 63 4.90 2.53 -11.36
C ILE A 63 5.11 2.27 -9.86
N GLU A 64 4.82 1.07 -9.36
CA GLU A 64 5.04 0.69 -7.96
C GLU A 64 6.51 0.82 -7.56
N ILE A 65 7.44 0.29 -8.36
CA ILE A 65 8.88 0.41 -8.12
C ILE A 65 9.30 1.88 -8.07
N VAL A 66 8.89 2.67 -9.06
CA VAL A 66 9.25 4.09 -9.16
C VAL A 66 8.70 4.89 -7.98
N LEU A 67 7.43 4.69 -7.62
CA LEU A 67 6.81 5.38 -6.48
C LEU A 67 7.47 4.97 -5.16
N GLY A 68 7.79 3.69 -4.98
CA GLY A 68 8.51 3.21 -3.80
C GLY A 68 9.90 3.86 -3.68
N LEU A 69 10.66 3.91 -4.76
CA LEU A 69 11.97 4.59 -4.79
C LEU A 69 11.85 6.09 -4.50
N LEU A 70 10.91 6.78 -5.14
CA LEU A 70 10.69 8.22 -4.96
C LEU A 70 10.20 8.56 -3.53
N LEU A 71 9.51 7.65 -2.84
CA LEU A 71 9.05 7.82 -1.47
C LEU A 71 10.21 7.93 -0.48
N CYS A 72 11.35 7.30 -0.77
CA CYS A 72 12.55 7.35 0.06
C CYS A 72 13.17 8.76 0.13
N PHE A 73 13.02 9.56 -0.92
CA PHE A 73 13.67 10.86 -1.00
C PHE A 73 12.75 11.99 -0.50
N LYS A 74 13.21 12.79 0.45
CA LYS A 74 12.42 13.86 1.07
C LYS A 74 11.84 14.85 0.05
N LYS A 75 12.58 15.15 -1.03
CA LYS A 75 12.17 16.11 -2.09
C LYS A 75 11.00 15.60 -2.94
N THR A 76 10.90 14.30 -3.18
CA THR A 76 9.88 13.67 -4.05
C THR A 76 8.77 13.00 -3.27
N ARG A 77 8.96 12.77 -1.97
CA ARG A 77 8.06 12.03 -1.07
C ARG A 77 6.61 12.46 -1.17
N HIS A 78 6.34 13.76 -1.14
CA HIS A 78 4.97 14.27 -1.25
C HIS A 78 4.28 13.79 -2.54
N LYS A 79 4.96 13.93 -3.68
CA LYS A 79 4.43 13.52 -4.98
C LYS A 79 4.30 12.00 -5.08
N ALA A 80 5.29 11.26 -4.58
CA ALA A 80 5.27 9.81 -4.56
C ALA A 80 4.12 9.26 -3.70
N ALA A 81 3.90 9.82 -2.53
CA ALA A 81 2.81 9.43 -1.64
C ALA A 81 1.43 9.67 -2.28
N TRP A 82 1.23 10.80 -2.95
CA TRP A 82 0.01 11.04 -3.74
C TRP A 82 -0.10 10.11 -4.95
N GLY A 83 1.02 9.78 -5.60
CA GLY A 83 1.05 8.77 -6.65
C GLY A 83 0.59 7.39 -6.14
N ILE A 84 1.00 7.01 -4.92
CA ILE A 84 0.54 5.77 -4.25
C ILE A 84 -0.97 5.84 -3.96
N VAL A 85 -1.49 6.97 -3.47
CA VAL A 85 -2.93 7.15 -3.26
C VAL A 85 -3.70 6.94 -4.57
N LEU A 86 -3.24 7.57 -5.65
CA LEU A 86 -3.87 7.42 -6.97
C LEU A 86 -3.78 5.97 -7.48
N LEU A 87 -2.62 5.34 -7.34
CA LEU A 87 -2.43 3.94 -7.74
C LEU A 87 -3.39 3.01 -7.00
N LEU A 88 -3.54 3.15 -5.67
CA LEU A 88 -4.48 2.37 -4.88
C LEU A 88 -5.92 2.51 -5.38
N ILE A 89 -6.33 3.72 -5.76
CA ILE A 89 -7.67 3.96 -6.33
C ILE A 89 -7.81 3.26 -7.69
N ILE A 90 -6.79 3.34 -8.54
CA ILE A 90 -6.81 2.75 -9.90
C ILE A 90 -6.82 1.22 -9.84
N VAL A 91 -6.12 0.59 -8.90
CA VAL A 91 -6.09 -0.88 -8.78
C VAL A 91 -7.28 -1.44 -7.98
N PHE A 92 -8.10 -0.60 -7.38
CA PHE A 92 -9.27 -1.04 -6.63
C PHE A 92 -10.24 -1.92 -7.42
N PRO A 93 -10.57 -1.61 -8.71
CA PRO A 93 -11.39 -2.48 -9.54
C PRO A 93 -10.84 -3.91 -9.70
N ALA A 94 -9.51 -4.08 -9.72
CA ALA A 94 -8.91 -5.42 -9.76
C ALA A 94 -9.15 -6.21 -8.48
N ASN A 95 -9.07 -5.56 -7.30
CA ASN A 95 -9.41 -6.18 -6.03
C ASN A 95 -10.91 -6.51 -5.93
N LEU A 96 -11.79 -5.67 -6.49
CA LEU A 96 -13.23 -5.97 -6.57
C LEU A 96 -13.48 -7.16 -7.50
N TYR A 97 -12.84 -7.21 -8.66
CA TYR A 97 -12.96 -8.33 -9.60
C TYR A 97 -12.49 -9.64 -8.96
N LEU A 98 -11.38 -9.64 -8.25
CA LEU A 98 -10.89 -10.80 -7.49
C LEU A 98 -11.92 -11.29 -6.47
N TYR A 99 -12.65 -10.37 -5.82
CA TYR A 99 -13.65 -10.73 -4.79
C TYR A 99 -14.96 -11.23 -5.39
N PHE A 100 -15.45 -10.59 -6.49
CA PHE A 100 -16.78 -10.91 -7.05
C PHE A 100 -16.78 -11.99 -8.14
N SER A 101 -15.60 -12.46 -8.59
CA SER A 101 -15.49 -13.44 -9.67
C SER A 101 -14.78 -14.70 -9.20
N ASP A 102 -15.38 -15.84 -9.50
CA ASP A 102 -14.79 -17.16 -9.24
C ASP A 102 -13.59 -17.43 -10.16
N VAL A 103 -13.57 -16.83 -11.36
CA VAL A 103 -12.51 -17.04 -12.38
C VAL A 103 -11.11 -16.74 -11.85
N PRO A 104 -10.81 -15.54 -11.32
CA PRO A 104 -9.49 -15.27 -10.74
C PRO A 104 -9.25 -16.04 -9.43
N GLN A 105 -10.30 -16.32 -8.65
CA GLN A 105 -10.18 -17.10 -7.41
C GLN A 105 -9.72 -18.53 -7.69
N GLU A 106 -10.34 -19.21 -8.64
CA GLU A 106 -9.98 -20.57 -9.07
C GLU A 106 -8.59 -20.60 -9.71
N ALA A 107 -8.29 -19.67 -10.62
CA ALA A 107 -7.00 -19.59 -11.29
C ALA A 107 -5.83 -19.39 -10.31
N LEU A 108 -6.06 -18.74 -9.18
CA LEU A 108 -5.05 -18.40 -8.18
C LEU A 108 -5.09 -19.31 -6.94
N GLY A 109 -6.07 -20.18 -6.82
CA GLY A 109 -6.29 -21.01 -5.63
C GLY A 109 -6.60 -20.17 -4.37
N ILE A 110 -7.22 -19.00 -4.53
CA ILE A 110 -7.54 -18.06 -3.46
C ILE A 110 -8.99 -18.23 -3.06
N SER A 111 -9.26 -18.38 -1.76
CA SER A 111 -10.63 -18.41 -1.24
C SER A 111 -11.29 -17.02 -1.28
N ILE A 112 -12.61 -16.99 -1.32
CA ILE A 112 -13.41 -15.76 -1.25
C ILE A 112 -13.08 -14.93 0.00
N ASN A 113 -12.79 -15.57 1.14
CA ASN A 113 -12.40 -14.89 2.37
C ASN A 113 -11.04 -14.19 2.24
N GLN A 114 -10.08 -14.81 1.55
CA GLN A 114 -8.78 -14.20 1.28
C GLN A 114 -8.91 -13.02 0.31
N ALA A 115 -9.77 -13.14 -0.72
CA ALA A 115 -10.08 -12.05 -1.62
C ALA A 115 -10.78 -10.89 -0.89
N PHE A 116 -11.78 -11.18 -0.04
CA PHE A 116 -12.48 -10.19 0.78
C PHE A 116 -11.53 -9.43 1.70
N ASN A 117 -10.63 -10.11 2.39
CA ASN A 117 -9.72 -9.48 3.35
C ASN A 117 -8.82 -8.41 2.72
N ARG A 118 -8.57 -8.45 1.41
CA ARG A 118 -7.78 -7.44 0.71
C ARG A 118 -8.48 -6.08 0.60
N LEU A 119 -9.82 -6.07 0.52
CA LEU A 119 -10.61 -4.86 0.32
C LEU A 119 -10.53 -3.89 1.50
N PRO A 120 -10.83 -4.29 2.76
CA PRO A 120 -10.79 -3.36 3.89
C PRO A 120 -9.37 -2.82 4.17
N PHE A 121 -8.31 -3.59 3.88
CA PHE A 121 -6.93 -3.13 4.09
C PHE A 121 -6.47 -2.05 3.11
N GLN A 122 -7.20 -1.82 2.03
CA GLN A 122 -6.92 -0.71 1.13
C GLN A 122 -7.17 0.66 1.79
N ILE A 123 -8.14 0.76 2.70
CA ILE A 123 -8.44 2.00 3.43
C ILE A 123 -7.26 2.41 4.35
N PRO A 124 -6.71 1.55 5.22
CA PRO A 124 -5.49 1.85 5.96
C PRO A 124 -4.32 2.28 5.08
N LEU A 125 -4.09 1.61 3.95
CA LEU A 125 -3.01 1.97 3.04
C LEU A 125 -3.19 3.38 2.45
N LEU A 126 -4.41 3.76 2.06
CA LEU A 126 -4.73 5.11 1.60
C LEU A 126 -4.43 6.17 2.67
N ILE A 127 -4.86 5.92 3.91
CA ILE A 127 -4.64 6.84 5.04
C ILE A 127 -3.15 6.97 5.35
N ILE A 128 -2.40 5.87 5.34
CA ILE A 128 -0.95 5.85 5.57
C ILE A 128 -0.22 6.60 4.45
N ALA A 129 -0.58 6.35 3.18
CA ALA A 129 0.01 7.06 2.05
C ALA A 129 -0.25 8.57 2.15
N TYR A 130 -1.47 8.97 2.48
CA TYR A 130 -1.78 10.38 2.75
C TYR A 130 -0.94 10.93 3.91
N TRP A 131 -0.78 10.20 5.01
CA TRP A 131 0.07 10.61 6.14
C TRP A 131 1.53 10.84 5.73
N HIS A 132 2.05 10.00 4.81
CA HIS A 132 3.40 10.16 4.28
C HIS A 132 3.55 11.39 3.37
N SER A 133 2.46 11.88 2.76
CA SER A 133 2.47 13.05 1.90
C SER A 133 2.60 14.37 2.67
N ILE A 134 2.16 14.44 3.92
CA ILE A 134 2.16 15.66 4.72
C ILE A 134 3.41 15.76 5.61
N GLU A 135 4.01 16.94 5.73
CA GLU A 135 5.19 17.13 6.58
C GLU A 135 4.82 17.15 8.07
N LYS A 136 3.81 17.94 8.41
CA LYS A 136 3.34 18.08 9.80
C LYS A 136 1.91 17.59 9.93
N SER A 137 1.68 16.70 10.88
CA SER A 137 0.35 16.17 11.20
C SER A 137 0.02 16.35 12.67
N SER A 138 -1.28 16.38 12.99
CA SER A 138 -1.69 16.44 14.39
C SER A 138 -1.26 15.17 15.12
N LYS A 139 -0.98 15.28 16.42
CA LYS A 139 -0.58 14.15 17.26
C LYS A 139 -1.60 13.00 17.21
N LYS A 140 -2.90 13.35 17.27
CA LYS A 140 -3.98 12.35 17.21
C LYS A 140 -3.99 11.58 15.89
N PHE A 141 -3.83 12.29 14.76
CA PHE A 141 -3.79 11.68 13.44
C PHE A 141 -2.55 10.80 13.26
N SER A 142 -1.39 11.22 13.74
CA SER A 142 -0.17 10.42 13.67
C SER A 142 -0.26 9.14 14.49
N ILE A 143 -0.89 9.18 15.68
CA ILE A 143 -1.15 7.98 16.50
C ILE A 143 -2.08 7.02 15.77
N LEU A 144 -3.16 7.53 15.17
CA LEU A 144 -4.06 6.70 14.34
C LEU A 144 -3.30 6.02 13.19
N CYS A 145 -2.51 6.79 12.44
CA CYS A 145 -1.72 6.23 11.32
C CYS A 145 -0.69 5.21 11.79
N THR A 146 -0.06 5.42 12.95
CA THR A 146 0.85 4.45 13.56
C THR A 146 0.14 3.13 13.87
N PHE A 147 -1.06 3.20 14.45
CA PHE A 147 -1.87 2.02 14.75
C PHE A 147 -2.30 1.29 13.48
N LEU A 148 -2.82 2.03 12.48
CA LEU A 148 -3.20 1.47 11.18
C LEU A 148 -2.01 0.82 10.47
N PHE A 149 -0.82 1.43 10.52
CA PHE A 149 0.39 0.87 9.94
C PHE A 149 0.76 -0.47 10.58
N ILE A 150 0.75 -0.56 11.91
CA ILE A 150 1.04 -1.81 12.63
C ILE A 150 0.06 -2.91 12.23
N LEU A 151 -1.25 -2.62 12.21
CA LEU A 151 -2.27 -3.57 11.78
C LEU A 151 -2.05 -4.04 10.34
N THR A 152 -1.72 -3.11 9.44
CA THR A 152 -1.46 -3.41 8.04
C THR A 152 -0.24 -4.32 7.88
N VAL A 153 0.86 -4.04 8.59
CA VAL A 153 2.06 -4.89 8.55
C VAL A 153 1.76 -6.28 9.09
N ILE A 154 1.07 -6.39 10.23
CA ILE A 154 0.68 -7.70 10.81
C ILE A 154 -0.16 -8.49 9.79
N TYR A 155 -1.13 -7.86 9.15
CA TYR A 155 -1.94 -8.51 8.12
C TYR A 155 -1.10 -9.04 6.97
N PHE A 156 -0.22 -8.22 6.37
CA PHE A 156 0.61 -8.65 5.23
C PHE A 156 1.67 -9.70 5.59
N LEU A 157 2.07 -9.80 6.86
CA LEU A 157 2.94 -10.88 7.33
C LEU A 157 2.19 -12.18 7.66
N SER A 158 0.85 -12.14 7.74
CA SER A 158 0.01 -13.30 8.06
C SER A 158 -0.54 -14.04 6.85
N ILE A 159 -0.40 -13.45 5.65
CA ILE A 159 -0.82 -14.05 4.37
C ILE A 159 0.39 -14.45 3.57
#